data_685d43ca226f6f2dfffdfee10d3052e7
#
_entry.id   685d43ca226f6f2dfffdfee10d3052e7
#
_cell.length_a   1.000
_cell.length_b   1.000
_cell.length_c   1.000
_cell.angle_alpha   90.00
_cell.angle_beta   90.00
_cell.angle_gamma   90.00
#
_symmetry.space_group_name_H-M   'P 1'
#
loop_
_entity.id
_entity.type
_entity.pdbx_description
1 polymer ?
#
loop_
_entity_poly.entity_id
_entity_poly.type
_entity_poly.pdbx_seq_one_letter_code
_entity_poly.pdbx_strand_id
1 'polypeptide(L)'
;SATGSTVLNVLADEGYGVKITSTAATSNASLDVTSSHTTKNTVNITAGSLTTGSALHIDSDSASTSTRSIATIIQNHASAVAATALTVQSDGGRGVFIDSNLAAGLPSLEIDSEHTTANTVIINADALTTGTAIQVS
;
A
#
# COMPACT_ATOMS: atom_id res chain seq x y z
N SER A 1 -1.89 16.91 -28.69
CA SER A 1 -1.02 16.44 -27.59
C SER A 1 0.13 15.65 -28.19
N ALA A 2 1.36 15.99 -27.87
CA ALA A 2 2.53 15.25 -28.33
C ALA A 2 2.60 13.89 -27.59
N THR A 3 2.67 12.81 -28.33
CA THR A 3 2.89 11.47 -27.79
C THR A 3 4.31 11.40 -27.19
N GLY A 4 4.42 11.07 -25.89
CA GLY A 4 5.71 10.86 -25.23
C GLY A 4 6.38 12.11 -24.62
N SER A 5 5.65 13.23 -24.47
CA SER A 5 6.20 14.43 -23.85
C SER A 5 6.10 14.39 -22.32
N THR A 6 7.18 14.76 -21.62
CA THR A 6 7.17 15.09 -20.20
C THR A 6 6.74 16.54 -20.04
N VAL A 7 5.62 16.79 -19.34
CA VAL A 7 5.08 18.14 -19.10
C VAL A 7 5.76 18.80 -17.90
N LEU A 8 6.05 18.02 -16.85
CA LEU A 8 6.77 18.48 -15.67
C LEU A 8 7.87 17.48 -15.33
N ASN A 9 9.09 17.96 -15.23
CA ASN A 9 10.24 17.23 -14.71
C ASN A 9 10.87 18.02 -13.56
N VAL A 10 10.87 17.44 -12.37
CA VAL A 10 11.49 18.05 -11.20
C VAL A 10 12.72 17.22 -10.85
N LEU A 11 13.89 17.85 -10.94
CA LEU A 11 15.16 17.28 -10.52
C LEU A 11 15.64 18.04 -9.28
N ALA A 12 15.85 17.32 -8.17
CA ALA A 12 16.42 17.86 -6.95
C ALA A 12 17.67 17.08 -6.60
N ASP A 13 18.78 17.78 -6.41
CA ASP A 13 20.05 17.18 -6.00
C ASP A 13 20.12 17.02 -4.48
N GLU A 14 19.63 18.02 -3.74
CA GLU A 14 19.50 17.99 -2.30
C GLU A 14 18.16 18.59 -1.85
N GLY A 15 17.60 18.07 -0.74
CA GLY A 15 16.35 18.57 -0.17
C GLY A 15 15.08 18.01 -0.85
N TYR A 16 14.00 18.80 -0.81
CA TYR A 16 12.72 18.37 -1.37
C TYR A 16 12.63 18.67 -2.87
N GLY A 17 12.38 17.65 -3.68
CA GLY A 17 11.98 17.87 -5.09
C GLY A 17 10.60 18.52 -5.17
N VAL A 18 9.59 17.97 -4.47
CA VAL A 18 8.25 18.55 -4.32
C VAL A 18 7.83 18.42 -2.87
N LYS A 19 7.37 19.52 -2.27
CA LYS A 19 6.72 19.52 -0.95
C LYS A 19 5.32 20.09 -1.07
N ILE A 20 4.32 19.31 -0.67
CA ILE A 20 2.92 19.74 -0.63
C ILE A 20 2.51 19.84 0.84
N THR A 21 2.06 21.03 1.26
CA THR A 21 1.60 21.28 2.61
C THR A 21 0.18 21.85 2.55
N SER A 22 -0.76 21.21 3.25
CA SER A 22 -2.12 21.71 3.42
C SER A 22 -2.42 21.85 4.90
N THR A 23 -2.91 23.02 5.31
CA THR A 23 -3.25 23.35 6.70
C THR A 23 -4.75 23.56 6.91
N ALA A 24 -5.56 23.41 5.88
CA ALA A 24 -7.01 23.59 5.97
C ALA A 24 -7.65 22.41 6.72
N ALA A 25 -8.50 22.69 7.69
CA ALA A 25 -9.20 21.68 8.49
C ALA A 25 -10.30 20.94 7.69
N THR A 26 -10.84 21.58 6.68
CA THR A 26 -11.86 21.02 5.77
C THR A 26 -11.49 21.39 4.35
N SER A 27 -11.01 20.43 3.58
CA SER A 27 -10.59 20.65 2.18
C SER A 27 -10.63 19.35 1.39
N ASN A 28 -10.43 19.47 0.10
CA ASN A 28 -10.17 18.33 -0.78
C ASN A 28 -8.78 17.74 -0.52
N ALA A 29 -8.45 16.65 -1.20
CA ALA A 29 -7.12 16.05 -1.17
C ALA A 29 -6.03 17.08 -1.51
N SER A 30 -4.91 17.05 -0.77
CA SER A 30 -3.75 17.90 -1.07
C SER A 30 -3.03 17.47 -2.36
N LEU A 31 -3.09 16.19 -2.71
CA LEU A 31 -2.66 15.61 -3.97
C LEU A 31 -3.74 14.69 -4.50
N ASP A 32 -4.23 14.97 -5.70
CA ASP A 32 -5.15 14.11 -6.44
C ASP A 32 -4.49 13.68 -7.75
N VAL A 33 -4.38 12.37 -7.96
CA VAL A 33 -3.80 11.79 -9.16
C VAL A 33 -4.85 10.94 -9.86
N THR A 34 -5.41 11.45 -10.95
CA THR A 34 -6.40 10.76 -11.77
C THR A 34 -5.80 10.38 -13.12
N SER A 35 -6.03 9.16 -13.56
CA SER A 35 -5.48 8.63 -14.80
C SER A 35 -6.50 7.78 -15.55
N SER A 36 -6.50 7.90 -16.87
CA SER A 36 -7.24 7.02 -17.79
C SER A 36 -6.32 5.98 -18.45
N HIS A 37 -5.15 5.72 -17.92
CA HIS A 37 -4.22 4.72 -18.47
C HIS A 37 -4.83 3.32 -18.40
N THR A 38 -4.69 2.55 -19.45
CA THR A 38 -5.16 1.16 -19.53
C THR A 38 -4.05 0.13 -19.36
N THR A 39 -2.80 0.50 -19.58
CA THR A 39 -1.65 -0.42 -19.61
C THR A 39 -0.41 0.09 -18.86
N LYS A 40 -0.47 1.27 -18.24
CA LYS A 40 0.67 1.90 -17.55
C LYS A 40 0.31 2.27 -16.12
N ASN A 41 1.32 2.35 -15.26
CA ASN A 41 1.16 2.81 -13.88
C ASN A 41 0.73 4.28 -13.86
N THR A 42 -0.24 4.61 -13.03
CA THR A 42 -0.62 6.01 -12.73
C THR A 42 0.43 6.67 -11.85
N VAL A 43 0.90 5.97 -10.83
CA VAL A 43 2.01 6.39 -9.96
C VAL A 43 3.06 5.28 -9.95
N ASN A 44 4.32 5.64 -10.14
CA ASN A 44 5.46 4.74 -10.04
C ASN A 44 6.50 5.34 -9.09
N ILE A 45 6.83 4.61 -8.02
CA ILE A 45 7.85 5.00 -7.04
C ILE A 45 8.99 3.99 -7.13
N THR A 46 10.17 4.45 -7.55
CA THR A 46 11.37 3.62 -7.67
C THR A 46 12.46 4.18 -6.77
N ALA A 47 12.97 3.38 -5.85
CA ALA A 47 13.97 3.76 -4.86
C ALA A 47 15.11 2.73 -4.81
N GLY A 48 15.76 2.48 -5.95
CA GLY A 48 16.75 1.41 -6.13
C GLY A 48 18.04 1.54 -5.32
N SER A 49 18.36 2.72 -4.80
CA SER A 49 19.55 2.99 -3.98
C SER A 49 19.22 3.24 -2.49
N LEU A 50 18.00 2.90 -2.07
CA LEU A 50 17.58 3.12 -0.69
C LEU A 50 18.31 2.16 0.26
N THR A 51 19.07 2.69 1.20
CA THR A 51 19.79 1.94 2.22
C THR A 51 19.12 1.99 3.59
N THR A 52 18.44 3.09 3.89
CA THR A 52 17.66 3.32 5.10
C THR A 52 16.41 4.12 4.75
N GLY A 53 15.40 4.11 5.61
CA GLY A 53 14.14 4.81 5.38
C GLY A 53 13.15 4.01 4.52
N SER A 54 12.18 4.68 3.92
CA SER A 54 11.07 4.07 3.17
C SER A 54 10.86 4.77 1.83
N ALA A 55 10.58 3.99 0.79
CA ALA A 55 10.16 4.54 -0.50
C ALA A 55 8.77 5.21 -0.43
N LEU A 56 7.88 4.68 0.40
CA LEU A 56 6.59 5.28 0.75
C LEU A 56 6.43 5.21 2.27
N HIS A 57 6.20 6.34 2.92
CA HIS A 57 5.89 6.44 4.34
C HIS A 57 4.54 7.12 4.51
N ILE A 58 3.62 6.46 5.22
CA ILE A 58 2.29 6.98 5.53
C ILE A 58 2.12 6.93 7.04
N ASP A 59 1.97 8.09 7.65
CA ASP A 59 1.90 8.24 9.11
C ASP A 59 0.72 9.11 9.53
N SER A 60 0.13 8.83 10.68
CA SER A 60 -0.91 9.63 11.29
C SER A 60 -0.75 9.62 12.82
N ASP A 61 -0.39 10.74 13.38
CA ASP A 61 -0.30 10.99 14.83
C ASP A 61 -1.58 11.59 15.41
N SER A 62 -2.74 11.24 14.87
CA SER A 62 -4.03 11.77 15.31
C SER A 62 -4.58 11.01 16.51
N ALA A 63 -4.83 11.71 17.61
CA ALA A 63 -5.47 11.17 18.80
C ALA A 63 -7.00 11.00 18.69
N SER A 64 -7.62 11.24 17.53
CA SER A 64 -9.05 11.06 17.32
C SER A 64 -9.49 9.63 17.52
N THR A 65 -10.59 9.45 18.24
CA THR A 65 -11.24 8.13 18.46
C THR A 65 -12.24 7.76 17.36
N SER A 66 -12.45 8.63 16.35
CA SER A 66 -13.34 8.34 15.22
C SER A 66 -12.73 7.28 14.30
N THR A 67 -13.59 6.44 13.74
CA THR A 67 -13.18 5.43 12.73
C THR A 67 -12.58 6.10 11.51
N ARG A 68 -11.40 5.68 11.10
CA ARG A 68 -10.70 6.12 9.90
C ARG A 68 -9.73 5.08 9.39
N SER A 69 -9.41 5.14 8.10
CA SER A 69 -8.32 4.39 7.49
C SER A 69 -7.16 5.32 7.15
N ILE A 70 -5.93 4.92 7.45
CA ILE A 70 -4.72 5.66 7.10
C ILE A 70 -4.35 5.40 5.63
N ALA A 71 -4.55 4.18 5.16
CA ALA A 71 -4.43 3.80 3.77
C ALA A 71 -5.60 2.91 3.37
N THR A 72 -6.12 3.12 2.17
CA THR A 72 -7.20 2.32 1.61
C THR A 72 -6.84 1.92 0.19
N ILE A 73 -6.87 0.62 -0.12
CA ILE A 73 -6.61 0.07 -1.45
C ILE A 73 -7.86 -0.71 -1.87
N ILE A 74 -8.55 -0.23 -2.89
CA ILE A 74 -9.85 -0.76 -3.30
C ILE A 74 -9.83 -1.12 -4.79
N GLN A 75 -10.27 -2.34 -5.10
CA GLN A 75 -10.71 -2.77 -6.41
C GLN A 75 -12.16 -3.22 -6.27
N ASN A 76 -13.13 -2.40 -6.70
CA ASN A 76 -14.56 -2.61 -6.43
C ASN A 76 -15.44 -2.80 -7.66
N HIS A 77 -14.88 -3.04 -8.84
CA HIS A 77 -15.67 -3.31 -10.04
C HIS A 77 -15.96 -4.81 -10.14
N ALA A 78 -17.22 -5.20 -10.07
CA ALA A 78 -17.64 -6.61 -10.01
C ALA A 78 -17.18 -7.47 -11.20
N SER A 79 -16.98 -6.88 -12.39
CA SER A 79 -16.49 -7.60 -13.58
C SER A 79 -14.96 -7.74 -13.64
N ALA A 80 -14.20 -7.17 -12.71
CA ALA A 80 -12.73 -7.25 -12.69
C ALA A 80 -12.26 -8.50 -11.93
N VAL A 81 -12.73 -9.66 -12.33
CA VAL A 81 -12.53 -10.96 -11.63
C VAL A 81 -11.09 -11.47 -11.61
N ALA A 82 -10.21 -10.92 -12.45
CA ALA A 82 -8.79 -11.25 -12.50
C ALA A 82 -7.88 -10.18 -11.87
N ALA A 83 -8.46 -9.12 -11.28
CA ALA A 83 -7.69 -8.05 -10.68
C ALA A 83 -7.23 -8.40 -9.26
N THR A 84 -6.01 -8.01 -8.92
CA THR A 84 -5.46 -8.09 -7.55
C THR A 84 -5.35 -6.67 -6.99
N ALA A 85 -5.97 -6.43 -5.84
CA ALA A 85 -5.92 -5.10 -5.20
C ALA A 85 -4.53 -4.77 -4.63
N LEU A 86 -3.85 -5.75 -4.02
CA LEU A 86 -2.51 -5.58 -3.45
C LEU A 86 -1.66 -6.81 -3.71
N THR A 87 -0.47 -6.61 -4.27
CA THR A 87 0.59 -7.63 -4.35
C THR A 87 1.78 -7.16 -3.51
N VAL A 88 2.26 -8.02 -2.61
CA VAL A 88 3.47 -7.78 -1.81
C VAL A 88 4.46 -8.89 -2.12
N GLN A 89 5.67 -8.52 -2.58
CA GLN A 89 6.76 -9.44 -2.86
C GLN A 89 8.01 -9.00 -2.10
N SER A 90 8.73 -9.95 -1.52
CA SER A 90 10.03 -9.73 -0.90
C SER A 90 10.92 -10.94 -1.15
N ASP A 91 12.02 -10.74 -1.85
CA ASP A 91 12.94 -11.81 -2.24
C ASP A 91 13.96 -12.16 -1.13
N GLY A 92 14.17 -11.30 -0.16
CA GLY A 92 15.20 -11.49 0.86
C GLY A 92 14.84 -11.08 2.28
N GLY A 93 13.60 -10.70 2.54
CA GLY A 93 13.16 -10.23 3.85
C GLY A 93 11.71 -10.56 4.15
N ARG A 94 11.13 -9.87 5.12
CA ARG A 94 9.70 -10.01 5.42
C ARG A 94 8.87 -9.35 4.31
N GLY A 95 7.88 -10.05 3.79
CA GLY A 95 6.90 -9.47 2.89
C GLY A 95 5.96 -8.49 3.61
N VAL A 96 5.36 -8.93 4.73
CA VAL A 96 4.46 -8.13 5.57
C VAL A 96 4.85 -8.30 7.03
N PHE A 97 4.87 -7.21 7.76
CA PHE A 97 4.97 -7.18 9.22
C PHE A 97 3.82 -6.35 9.78
N ILE A 98 3.00 -6.95 10.64
CA ILE A 98 1.88 -6.30 11.31
C ILE A 98 2.23 -6.23 12.79
N ASP A 99 2.36 -5.02 13.32
CA ASP A 99 2.60 -4.75 14.73
C ASP A 99 1.44 -3.93 15.31
N SER A 100 0.78 -4.46 16.33
CA SER A 100 -0.35 -3.83 16.99
C SER A 100 -0.12 -3.86 18.50
N ASN A 101 0.20 -2.71 19.07
CA ASN A 101 0.70 -2.59 20.44
C ASN A 101 -0.37 -2.25 21.48
N LEU A 102 -1.65 -2.14 21.09
CA LEU A 102 -2.73 -1.87 22.02
C LEU A 102 -3.18 -3.17 22.71
N ALA A 103 -3.18 -3.19 24.02
CA ALA A 103 -3.57 -4.36 24.83
C ALA A 103 -5.07 -4.73 24.70
N ALA A 104 -5.92 -3.79 24.30
CA ALA A 104 -7.34 -4.01 24.03
C ALA A 104 -7.73 -3.29 22.74
N GLY A 105 -8.46 -3.95 21.87
CA GLY A 105 -8.86 -3.36 20.59
C GLY A 105 -9.41 -4.38 19.61
N LEU A 106 -9.31 -4.03 18.34
CA LEU A 106 -9.73 -4.89 17.23
C LEU A 106 -8.59 -5.85 16.82
N PRO A 107 -8.90 -6.91 16.06
CA PRO A 107 -7.89 -7.82 15.52
C PRO A 107 -6.81 -7.07 14.71
N SER A 108 -5.56 -7.51 14.84
CA SER A 108 -4.46 -6.96 14.03
C SER A 108 -4.56 -7.34 12.55
N LEU A 109 -5.17 -8.47 12.25
CA LEU A 109 -5.50 -8.93 10.91
C LEU A 109 -6.90 -9.52 10.93
N GLU A 110 -7.78 -9.00 10.09
CA GLU A 110 -9.10 -9.54 9.83
C GLU A 110 -9.23 -9.84 8.34
N ILE A 111 -9.73 -11.03 8.00
CA ILE A 111 -9.98 -11.45 6.63
C ILE A 111 -11.46 -11.84 6.56
N ASP A 112 -12.26 -10.95 5.96
CA ASP A 112 -13.65 -11.19 5.68
C ASP A 112 -13.83 -11.58 4.22
N SER A 113 -14.52 -12.69 3.97
CA SER A 113 -14.65 -13.26 2.63
C SER A 113 -16.04 -13.84 2.41
N GLU A 114 -16.70 -13.38 1.36
CA GLU A 114 -18.00 -13.89 0.91
C GLU A 114 -17.87 -14.99 -0.17
N HIS A 115 -16.68 -15.55 -0.35
CA HIS A 115 -16.47 -16.63 -1.32
C HIS A 115 -17.24 -17.90 -0.92
N THR A 116 -17.96 -18.48 -1.87
CA THR A 116 -18.69 -19.74 -1.66
C THR A 116 -17.95 -20.97 -2.20
N THR A 117 -17.03 -20.80 -3.13
CA THR A 117 -16.33 -21.89 -3.83
C THR A 117 -14.81 -21.72 -3.90
N ALA A 118 -14.25 -20.59 -3.48
CA ALA A 118 -12.82 -20.32 -3.48
C ALA A 118 -12.26 -20.30 -2.05
N ASN A 119 -10.96 -20.55 -1.92
CA ASN A 119 -10.27 -20.48 -0.64
C ASN A 119 -10.11 -19.01 -0.21
N THR A 120 -10.42 -18.72 1.04
CA THR A 120 -10.16 -17.39 1.63
C THR A 120 -8.68 -17.17 1.91
N VAL A 121 -7.98 -18.19 2.40
CA VAL A 121 -6.53 -18.15 2.68
C VAL A 121 -5.86 -19.37 2.07
N ILE A 122 -4.78 -19.16 1.36
CA ILE A 122 -3.88 -20.21 0.88
C ILE A 122 -2.47 -19.90 1.39
N ILE A 123 -1.84 -20.86 2.04
CA ILE A 123 -0.45 -20.77 2.51
C ILE A 123 0.34 -21.87 1.82
N ASN A 124 1.20 -21.49 0.85
CA ASN A 124 2.10 -22.37 0.17
C ASN A 124 3.50 -22.23 0.78
N ALA A 125 4.03 -23.33 1.31
CA ALA A 125 5.34 -23.37 1.97
C ALA A 125 6.18 -24.56 1.43
N ASP A 126 6.17 -24.76 0.12
CA ASP A 126 6.72 -25.95 -0.55
C ASP A 126 8.24 -26.11 -0.39
N ALA A 127 8.97 -25.01 -0.18
CA ALA A 127 10.42 -25.02 0.03
C ALA A 127 10.81 -25.02 1.53
N LEU A 128 9.86 -25.16 2.44
CA LEU A 128 10.13 -25.10 3.87
C LEU A 128 10.79 -26.40 4.36
N THR A 129 12.02 -26.33 4.85
CA THR A 129 12.78 -27.50 5.34
C THR A 129 12.90 -27.57 6.86
N THR A 130 12.98 -26.43 7.54
CA THR A 130 13.21 -26.37 8.99
C THR A 130 12.33 -25.39 9.74
N GLY A 131 11.60 -24.52 9.06
CA GLY A 131 10.72 -23.54 9.65
C GLY A 131 9.29 -24.07 9.87
N THR A 132 8.39 -23.17 10.26
CA THR A 132 6.96 -23.44 10.47
C THR A 132 6.13 -22.54 9.58
N ALA A 133 5.20 -23.08 8.80
CA ALA A 133 4.31 -22.29 7.94
C ALA A 133 3.35 -21.39 8.76
N ILE A 134 2.84 -21.91 9.88
CA ILE A 134 2.01 -21.17 10.83
C ILE A 134 2.47 -21.56 12.23
N GLN A 135 2.78 -20.55 13.04
CA GLN A 135 3.11 -20.74 14.45
C GLN A 135 2.12 -19.92 15.31
N VAL A 136 1.52 -20.59 16.29
CA VAL A 136 0.71 -19.97 17.32
C VAL A 136 1.39 -20.24 18.66
N SER A 137 1.70 -19.22 19.42
CA SER A 137 2.43 -19.29 20.70
C SER A 137 1.80 -18.42 21.76
#